data_d07a0f92e1fb52bb5a93f36999655380
#
_entry.id   d07a0f92e1fb52bb5a93f36999655380
#
_cell.length_a   1.000
_cell.length_b   1.000
_cell.length_c   1.000
_cell.angle_alpha   90.00
_cell.angle_beta   90.00
_cell.angle_gamma   90.00
#
_symmetry.space_group_name_H-M   'P 1'
#
loop_
_entity.id
_entity.type
_entity.pdbx_description
1 polymer ?
#
loop_
_entity_poly.entity_id
_entity_poly.type
_entity_poly.pdbx_seq_one_letter_code
_entity_poly.pdbx_strand_id
1 'polypeptide(L)'
;MLLRTVAAAKPGGVVAESGTGSGVGTAWLHSGLGVGARLVTVERDQELARRAAGVFAGDSRVSVLTGDWRLLEPHAPFDVFFCDGGGKRDDPGRVVELLAPGGILVLDDFTPSAEWPPRFDGEVDDLRLFYLTHPDLDATEVLTTPASSAIVAARRQAPR
;
A
#
# COMPACT_ATOMS: atom_id res chain seq x y z
N MET A 1 -0.39 -0.61 13.72
CA MET A 1 -1.76 -0.02 13.87
C MET A 1 -2.15 0.89 12.71
N LEU A 2 -1.23 1.53 11.99
CA LEU A 2 -1.52 2.40 10.84
C LEU A 2 -2.43 1.72 9.80
N LEU A 3 -2.05 0.53 9.30
CA LEU A 3 -2.78 -0.20 8.27
C LEU A 3 -4.25 -0.47 8.63
N ARG A 4 -4.50 -0.89 9.89
CA ARG A 4 -5.86 -1.06 10.39
C ARG A 4 -6.66 0.24 10.32
N THR A 5 -6.02 1.37 10.72
CA THR A 5 -6.70 2.67 10.76
C THR A 5 -7.08 3.15 9.37
N VAL A 6 -6.16 3.02 8.38
CA VAL A 6 -6.46 3.44 7.00
C VAL A 6 -7.52 2.55 6.34
N ALA A 7 -7.50 1.24 6.60
CA ALA A 7 -8.54 0.33 6.11
C ALA A 7 -9.91 0.67 6.72
N ALA A 8 -9.96 0.95 8.05
CA ALA A 8 -11.19 1.32 8.74
C ALA A 8 -11.76 2.68 8.28
N ALA A 9 -10.93 3.58 7.75
CA ALA A 9 -11.37 4.87 7.20
C ALA A 9 -12.09 4.75 5.84
N LYS A 10 -12.11 3.55 5.23
CA LYS A 10 -12.72 3.28 3.91
C LYS A 10 -13.76 2.16 4.00
N PRO A 11 -14.86 2.36 4.71
CA PRO A 11 -15.92 1.35 4.81
C PRO A 11 -16.49 1.06 3.41
N GLY A 12 -16.65 -0.23 3.08
CA GLY A 12 -17.12 -0.69 1.77
C GLY A 12 -16.09 -0.60 0.64
N GLY A 13 -14.88 -0.08 0.92
CA GLY A 13 -13.84 0.16 -0.07
C GLY A 13 -13.06 -1.08 -0.51
N VAL A 14 -12.31 -0.89 -1.59
CA VAL A 14 -11.36 -1.88 -2.10
C VAL A 14 -9.99 -1.60 -1.52
N VAL A 15 -9.48 -2.55 -0.74
CA VAL A 15 -8.15 -2.51 -0.14
C VAL A 15 -7.23 -3.42 -0.93
N ALA A 16 -6.06 -2.92 -1.32
CA ALA A 16 -5.04 -3.70 -2.02
C ALA A 16 -3.73 -3.72 -1.25
N GLU A 17 -2.97 -4.82 -1.40
CA GLU A 17 -1.62 -4.97 -0.87
C GLU A 17 -0.71 -5.63 -1.89
N SER A 18 0.45 -5.03 -2.16
CA SER A 18 1.54 -5.70 -2.89
C SER A 18 2.62 -6.14 -1.90
N GLY A 19 2.92 -7.45 -1.89
CA GLY A 19 3.84 -8.05 -0.92
C GLY A 19 3.12 -8.59 0.32
N THR A 20 2.36 -9.68 0.14
CA THR A 20 1.67 -10.36 1.26
C THR A 20 2.65 -10.90 2.30
N GLY A 21 3.81 -11.41 1.84
CA GLY A 21 4.79 -12.06 2.70
C GLY A 21 4.16 -13.17 3.56
N SER A 22 4.41 -13.09 4.86
CA SER A 22 3.78 -14.00 5.85
C SER A 22 2.34 -13.64 6.24
N GLY A 23 1.76 -12.58 5.65
CA GLY A 23 0.38 -12.12 5.89
C GLY A 23 0.22 -11.16 7.09
N VAL A 24 1.30 -10.58 7.61
CA VAL A 24 1.22 -9.65 8.75
C VAL A 24 0.54 -8.35 8.35
N GLY A 25 0.96 -7.73 7.22
CA GLY A 25 0.33 -6.54 6.64
C GLY A 25 -1.14 -6.80 6.32
N THR A 26 -1.39 -7.93 5.63
CA THR A 26 -2.73 -8.41 5.28
C THR A 26 -3.62 -8.53 6.54
N ALA A 27 -3.12 -9.10 7.63
CA ALA A 27 -3.89 -9.26 8.87
C ALA A 27 -4.25 -7.91 9.50
N TRP A 28 -3.34 -6.94 9.48
CA TRP A 28 -3.64 -5.59 9.96
C TRP A 28 -4.68 -4.88 9.08
N LEU A 29 -4.57 -4.94 7.76
CA LEU A 29 -5.57 -4.41 6.83
C LEU A 29 -6.92 -5.09 7.04
N HIS A 30 -6.93 -6.43 7.08
CA HIS A 30 -8.13 -7.23 7.32
C HIS A 30 -8.85 -6.84 8.62
N SER A 31 -8.10 -6.63 9.71
CA SER A 31 -8.67 -6.23 11.00
C SER A 31 -9.37 -4.86 10.99
N GLY A 32 -9.13 -4.06 9.97
CA GLY A 32 -9.77 -2.77 9.73
C GLY A 32 -10.92 -2.79 8.73
N LEU A 33 -11.16 -3.92 8.03
CA LEU A 33 -12.20 -3.97 7.00
C LEU A 33 -13.59 -3.73 7.57
N GLY A 34 -14.25 -2.71 7.06
CA GLY A 34 -15.65 -2.45 7.33
C GLY A 34 -16.60 -3.37 6.56
N VAL A 35 -17.89 -3.21 6.80
CA VAL A 35 -18.95 -3.94 6.08
C VAL A 35 -18.88 -3.60 4.58
N GLY A 36 -18.90 -4.64 3.74
CA GLY A 36 -18.82 -4.49 2.29
C GLY A 36 -17.43 -4.23 1.72
N ALA A 37 -16.41 -4.00 2.55
CA ALA A 37 -15.04 -3.87 2.09
C ALA A 37 -14.45 -5.22 1.67
N ARG A 38 -13.51 -5.18 0.72
CA ARG A 38 -12.75 -6.35 0.27
C ARG A 38 -11.25 -6.04 0.27
N LEU A 39 -10.44 -7.07 0.48
CA LEU A 39 -8.99 -7.01 0.45
C LEU A 39 -8.45 -7.94 -0.62
N VAL A 40 -7.63 -7.44 -1.52
CA VAL A 40 -6.86 -8.24 -2.46
C VAL A 40 -5.38 -8.02 -2.20
N THR A 41 -4.64 -9.10 -2.02
CA THR A 41 -3.19 -9.06 -1.79
C THR A 41 -2.48 -10.00 -2.75
N VAL A 42 -1.23 -9.67 -3.10
CA VAL A 42 -0.42 -10.46 -4.03
C VAL A 42 0.96 -10.75 -3.46
N GLU A 43 1.42 -11.99 -3.66
CA GLU A 43 2.73 -12.47 -3.26
C GLU A 43 3.39 -13.22 -4.42
N ARG A 44 4.66 -12.91 -4.68
CA ARG A 44 5.42 -13.56 -5.76
C ARG A 44 5.87 -14.97 -5.38
N ASP A 45 6.23 -15.16 -4.12
CA ASP A 45 6.62 -16.48 -3.61
C ASP A 45 5.38 -17.36 -3.43
N GLN A 46 5.34 -18.45 -4.19
CA GLN A 46 4.18 -19.36 -4.21
C GLN A 46 3.91 -20.02 -2.85
N GLU A 47 4.94 -20.32 -2.08
CA GLU A 47 4.78 -20.99 -0.78
C GLU A 47 4.28 -19.99 0.28
N LEU A 48 4.79 -18.76 0.26
CA LEU A 48 4.27 -17.68 1.14
C LEU A 48 2.82 -17.36 0.79
N ALA A 49 2.49 -17.19 -0.49
CA ALA A 49 1.13 -16.95 -0.96
C ALA A 49 0.17 -18.07 -0.51
N ARG A 50 0.57 -19.32 -0.66
CA ARG A 50 -0.23 -20.49 -0.23
C ARG A 50 -0.49 -20.49 1.28
N ARG A 51 0.55 -20.18 2.08
CA ARG A 51 0.41 -20.09 3.55
C ARG A 51 -0.52 -18.96 3.95
N ALA A 52 -0.33 -17.77 3.40
CA ALA A 52 -1.20 -16.63 3.66
C ALA A 52 -2.65 -16.92 3.25
N ALA A 53 -2.88 -17.52 2.06
CA ALA A 53 -4.21 -17.93 1.63
C ALA A 53 -4.88 -18.89 2.62
N GLY A 54 -4.11 -19.81 3.21
CA GLY A 54 -4.60 -20.72 4.26
C GLY A 54 -5.08 -19.99 5.52
N VAL A 55 -4.40 -18.91 5.91
CA VAL A 55 -4.79 -18.10 7.08
C VAL A 55 -6.14 -17.41 6.87
N PHE A 56 -6.40 -16.92 5.66
CA PHE A 56 -7.61 -16.15 5.33
C PHE A 56 -8.71 -16.96 4.64
N ALA A 57 -8.55 -18.27 4.46
CA ALA A 57 -9.48 -19.13 3.71
C ALA A 57 -10.94 -19.10 4.23
N GLY A 58 -11.16 -18.72 5.48
CA GLY A 58 -12.49 -18.61 6.09
C GLY A 58 -13.21 -17.27 5.84
N ASP A 59 -12.55 -16.29 5.22
CA ASP A 59 -13.14 -14.97 4.97
C ASP A 59 -13.17 -14.63 3.48
N SER A 60 -14.37 -14.68 2.89
CA SER A 60 -14.59 -14.41 1.46
C SER A 60 -14.25 -12.96 1.03
N ARG A 61 -14.00 -12.06 1.98
CA ARG A 61 -13.59 -10.69 1.69
C ARG A 61 -12.10 -10.58 1.33
N VAL A 62 -11.31 -11.63 1.59
CA VAL A 62 -9.86 -11.64 1.35
C VAL A 62 -9.52 -12.55 0.18
N SER A 63 -8.79 -12.01 -0.78
CA SER A 63 -8.23 -12.75 -1.92
C SER A 63 -6.72 -12.64 -1.91
N VAL A 64 -6.04 -13.78 -1.84
CA VAL A 64 -4.57 -13.86 -1.95
C VAL A 64 -4.21 -14.37 -3.34
N LEU A 65 -3.52 -13.55 -4.12
CA LEU A 65 -3.05 -13.84 -5.46
C LEU A 65 -1.59 -14.29 -5.43
N THR A 66 -1.20 -15.18 -6.35
CA THR A 66 0.19 -15.60 -6.49
C THR A 66 0.76 -15.05 -7.80
N GLY A 67 1.80 -14.22 -7.72
CA GLY A 67 2.49 -13.69 -8.89
C GLY A 67 2.97 -12.26 -8.74
N ASP A 68 3.11 -11.57 -9.87
CA ASP A 68 3.54 -10.18 -9.95
C ASP A 68 2.46 -9.22 -9.44
N TRP A 69 2.87 -8.07 -8.89
CA TRP A 69 1.97 -7.06 -8.34
C TRP A 69 0.94 -6.54 -9.36
N ARG A 70 1.22 -6.61 -10.65
CA ARG A 70 0.28 -6.22 -11.72
C ARG A 70 -0.99 -7.07 -11.75
N LEU A 71 -1.02 -8.21 -11.08
CA LEU A 71 -2.25 -8.98 -10.89
C LEU A 71 -3.30 -8.22 -10.05
N LEU A 72 -2.91 -7.16 -9.35
CA LEU A 72 -3.84 -6.28 -8.65
C LEU A 72 -4.60 -5.35 -9.61
N GLU A 73 -4.05 -5.01 -10.77
CA GLU A 73 -4.61 -4.00 -11.69
C GLU A 73 -6.10 -4.24 -12.06
N PRO A 74 -6.55 -5.47 -12.34
CA PRO A 74 -7.96 -5.71 -12.66
C PRO A 74 -8.93 -5.46 -11.49
N HIS A 75 -8.40 -5.28 -10.27
CA HIS A 75 -9.19 -5.04 -9.06
C HIS A 75 -9.31 -3.56 -8.70
N ALA A 76 -8.55 -2.68 -9.38
CA ALA A 76 -8.60 -1.22 -9.18
C ALA A 76 -9.96 -0.62 -9.61
N PRO A 77 -10.30 0.59 -9.18
CA PRO A 77 -9.49 1.49 -8.37
C PRO A 77 -9.50 1.12 -6.88
N PHE A 78 -8.41 1.50 -6.16
CA PHE A 78 -8.23 1.17 -4.76
C PHE A 78 -8.55 2.35 -3.83
N ASP A 79 -9.33 2.09 -2.79
CA ASP A 79 -9.57 3.04 -1.70
C ASP A 79 -8.41 3.08 -0.71
N VAL A 80 -7.71 1.95 -0.56
CA VAL A 80 -6.43 1.84 0.14
C VAL A 80 -5.49 0.96 -0.67
N PHE A 81 -4.26 1.41 -0.88
CA PHE A 81 -3.21 0.59 -1.49
C PHE A 81 -1.97 0.61 -0.59
N PHE A 82 -1.61 -0.55 -0.07
CA PHE A 82 -0.38 -0.76 0.70
C PHE A 82 0.68 -1.44 -0.17
N CYS A 83 1.82 -0.77 -0.36
CA CYS A 83 2.94 -1.29 -1.14
C CYS A 83 4.12 -1.63 -0.22
N ASP A 84 4.23 -2.90 0.13
CA ASP A 84 5.36 -3.50 0.85
C ASP A 84 6.25 -4.36 -0.06
N GLY A 85 5.78 -4.60 -1.28
CA GLY A 85 6.47 -5.36 -2.32
C GLY A 85 6.68 -4.59 -3.61
N GLY A 86 6.38 -5.23 -4.76
CA GLY A 86 6.50 -4.64 -6.09
C GLY A 86 5.55 -3.49 -6.34
N GLY A 87 5.83 -2.72 -7.39
CA GLY A 87 5.07 -1.55 -7.82
C GLY A 87 5.71 -0.24 -7.42
N LYS A 88 5.98 -0.02 -6.13
CA LYS A 88 6.46 1.28 -5.63
C LYS A 88 7.77 1.77 -6.30
N ARG A 89 8.65 0.86 -6.71
CA ARG A 89 9.91 1.16 -7.41
C ARG A 89 9.84 0.88 -8.90
N ASP A 90 9.07 -0.16 -9.28
CA ASP A 90 9.05 -0.65 -10.66
C ASP A 90 8.25 0.28 -11.58
N ASP A 91 7.13 0.81 -11.07
CA ASP A 91 6.22 1.66 -11.83
C ASP A 91 5.44 2.59 -10.87
N PRO A 92 6.11 3.61 -10.28
CA PRO A 92 5.50 4.48 -9.28
C PRO A 92 4.31 5.29 -9.84
N GLY A 93 4.34 5.68 -11.12
CA GLY A 93 3.23 6.36 -11.77
C GLY A 93 1.98 5.49 -11.81
N ARG A 94 2.15 4.21 -12.18
CA ARG A 94 1.04 3.26 -12.23
C ARG A 94 0.43 3.00 -10.84
N VAL A 95 1.24 2.95 -9.80
CA VAL A 95 0.75 2.82 -8.41
C VAL A 95 -0.21 3.97 -8.06
N VAL A 96 0.12 5.21 -8.44
CA VAL A 96 -0.74 6.38 -8.22
C VAL A 96 -2.04 6.29 -9.03
N GLU A 97 -1.97 5.88 -10.31
CA GLU A 97 -3.14 5.74 -11.19
C GLU A 97 -4.15 4.72 -10.68
N LEU A 98 -3.70 3.66 -10.00
CA LEU A 98 -4.57 2.60 -9.48
C LEU A 98 -5.38 3.02 -8.25
N LEU A 99 -5.08 4.17 -7.63
CA LEU A 99 -5.87 4.69 -6.51
C LEU A 99 -7.20 5.27 -7.00
N ALA A 100 -8.24 5.11 -6.21
CA ALA A 100 -9.46 5.89 -6.36
C ALA A 100 -9.21 7.38 -6.03
N PRO A 101 -9.99 8.31 -6.57
CA PRO A 101 -9.98 9.70 -6.07
C PRO A 101 -10.25 9.74 -4.56
N GLY A 102 -9.36 10.35 -3.78
CA GLY A 102 -9.38 10.29 -2.32
C GLY A 102 -8.89 8.97 -1.73
N GLY A 103 -8.41 8.03 -2.53
CA GLY A 103 -7.78 6.79 -2.07
C GLY A 103 -6.49 7.06 -1.29
N ILE A 104 -6.17 6.17 -0.36
CA ILE A 104 -4.99 6.28 0.52
C ILE A 104 -3.93 5.30 0.04
N LEU A 105 -2.72 5.81 -0.18
CA LEU A 105 -1.52 5.03 -0.46
C LEU A 105 -0.67 4.95 0.81
N VAL A 106 -0.17 3.77 1.11
CA VAL A 106 0.83 3.55 2.16
C VAL A 106 2.01 2.81 1.54
N LEU A 107 3.19 3.40 1.63
CA LEU A 107 4.44 2.82 1.13
C LEU A 107 5.35 2.57 2.32
N ASP A 108 5.80 1.34 2.51
CA ASP A 108 6.68 0.95 3.62
C ASP A 108 8.16 0.91 3.20
N ASP A 109 9.03 0.63 4.16
CA ASP A 109 10.48 0.43 3.97
C ASP A 109 11.26 1.66 3.51
N PHE A 110 11.00 2.82 4.09
CA PHE A 110 11.89 3.97 3.98
C PHE A 110 12.75 4.16 5.23
N THR A 111 13.98 4.63 5.02
CA THR A 111 14.85 5.09 6.10
C THR A 111 14.60 6.58 6.33
N PRO A 112 14.28 7.04 7.55
CA PRO A 112 14.01 8.46 7.80
C PRO A 112 15.13 9.37 7.31
N SER A 113 14.78 10.51 6.69
CA SER A 113 15.71 11.56 6.31
C SER A 113 15.27 12.87 6.94
N ALA A 114 16.19 13.57 7.60
CA ALA A 114 15.96 14.90 8.13
C ALA A 114 16.25 16.02 7.12
N GLU A 115 16.76 15.67 5.93
CA GLU A 115 17.17 16.61 4.90
C GLU A 115 16.07 16.80 3.86
N TRP A 116 16.08 17.97 3.20
CA TRP A 116 15.30 18.22 2.01
C TRP A 116 16.18 18.74 0.86
N PRO A 117 16.18 18.14 -0.34
CA PRO A 117 15.43 16.90 -0.69
C PRO A 117 15.88 15.70 0.15
N PRO A 118 14.99 14.70 0.35
CA PRO A 118 15.32 13.52 1.16
C PRO A 118 16.48 12.75 0.56
N ARG A 119 17.32 12.17 1.41
CA ARG A 119 18.49 11.41 0.98
C ARG A 119 18.48 10.00 1.54
N PHE A 120 19.06 9.09 0.78
CA PHE A 120 19.34 7.73 1.17
C PHE A 120 20.77 7.37 0.70
N ASP A 121 21.58 6.87 1.59
CA ASP A 121 22.99 6.50 1.33
C ASP A 121 23.83 7.62 0.66
N GLY A 122 23.58 8.87 1.08
CA GLY A 122 24.30 10.06 0.59
C GLY A 122 23.74 10.67 -0.71
N GLU A 123 22.88 9.95 -1.43
CA GLU A 123 22.29 10.41 -2.67
C GLU A 123 20.83 10.90 -2.46
N VAL A 124 20.30 11.70 -3.40
CA VAL A 124 18.90 12.08 -3.38
C VAL A 124 18.03 10.83 -3.54
N ASP A 125 17.05 10.64 -2.66
CA ASP A 125 16.08 9.55 -2.76
C ASP A 125 14.97 9.96 -3.73
N ASP A 126 15.22 9.75 -5.03
CA ASP A 126 14.30 10.13 -6.10
C ASP A 126 12.94 9.43 -5.98
N LEU A 127 12.91 8.21 -5.45
CA LEU A 127 11.67 7.49 -5.23
C LEU A 127 10.80 8.17 -4.17
N ARG A 128 11.39 8.51 -3.03
CA ARG A 128 10.71 9.24 -1.96
C ARG A 128 10.28 10.62 -2.43
N LEU A 129 11.19 11.33 -3.13
CA LEU A 129 10.91 12.64 -3.69
C LEU A 129 9.73 12.59 -4.66
N PHE A 130 9.67 11.58 -5.54
CA PHE A 130 8.55 11.37 -6.46
C PHE A 130 7.21 11.37 -5.71
N TYR A 131 7.06 10.52 -4.69
CA TYR A 131 5.77 10.41 -3.98
C TYR A 131 5.45 11.65 -3.14
N LEU A 132 6.45 12.26 -2.49
CA LEU A 132 6.24 13.44 -1.65
C LEU A 132 5.92 14.70 -2.45
N THR A 133 6.26 14.74 -3.75
CA THR A 133 6.05 15.93 -4.61
C THR A 133 5.09 15.67 -5.78
N HIS A 134 4.50 14.47 -5.86
CA HIS A 134 3.60 14.12 -6.96
C HIS A 134 2.38 15.05 -7.01
N PRO A 135 2.03 15.63 -8.18
CA PRO A 135 0.96 16.64 -8.27
C PRO A 135 -0.42 16.11 -7.87
N ASP A 136 -0.67 14.81 -8.04
CA ASP A 136 -1.96 14.19 -7.71
C ASP A 136 -2.01 13.63 -6.28
N LEU A 137 -0.98 13.83 -5.47
CA LEU A 137 -0.93 13.33 -4.10
C LEU A 137 -0.82 14.47 -3.09
N ASP A 138 -1.48 14.29 -1.95
CA ASP A 138 -1.16 14.97 -0.70
C ASP A 138 -0.46 13.95 0.19
N ALA A 139 0.87 14.07 0.30
CA ALA A 139 1.72 13.04 0.88
C ALA A 139 2.52 13.56 2.08
N THR A 140 2.80 12.67 3.01
CA THR A 140 3.68 12.92 4.16
C THR A 140 4.45 11.66 4.52
N GLU A 141 5.65 11.84 5.10
CA GLU A 141 6.42 10.76 5.69
C GLU A 141 6.08 10.63 7.19
N VAL A 142 5.86 9.40 7.64
CA VAL A 142 5.51 9.06 9.02
C VAL A 142 6.55 8.10 9.57
N LEU A 143 7.15 8.43 10.71
CA LEU A 143 8.04 7.51 11.42
C LEU A 143 7.24 6.32 11.96
N THR A 144 7.65 5.12 11.59
CA THR A 144 7.07 3.86 12.09
C THR A 144 7.90 3.31 13.26
N THR A 145 9.22 3.55 13.20
CA THR A 145 10.19 3.32 14.27
C THR A 145 11.25 4.44 14.23
N PRO A 146 12.18 4.53 15.19
CA PRO A 146 13.31 5.47 15.09
C PRO A 146 14.19 5.29 13.84
N ALA A 147 14.19 4.11 13.23
CA ALA A 147 15.03 3.75 12.09
C ALA A 147 14.23 3.43 10.81
N SER A 148 12.90 3.56 10.83
CA SER A 148 12.05 3.23 9.70
C SER A 148 10.90 4.22 9.57
N SER A 149 10.50 4.49 8.34
CA SER A 149 9.37 5.35 8.03
C SER A 149 8.52 4.77 6.89
N ALA A 150 7.30 5.26 6.80
CA ALA A 150 6.39 5.00 5.70
C ALA A 150 5.91 6.32 5.09
N ILE A 151 5.65 6.33 3.78
CA ILE A 151 4.94 7.44 3.14
C ILE A 151 3.46 7.12 3.16
N VAL A 152 2.67 8.07 3.65
CA VAL A 152 1.20 8.03 3.60
C VAL A 152 0.73 9.15 2.69
N ALA A 153 -0.05 8.83 1.68
CA ALA A 153 -0.54 9.81 0.73
C ALA A 153 -2.04 9.63 0.46
N ALA A 154 -2.73 10.72 0.21
CA ALA A 154 -4.10 10.70 -0.30
C ALA A 154 -4.10 11.17 -1.76
N ARG A 155 -4.73 10.40 -2.67
CA ARG A 155 -4.93 10.86 -4.03
C ARG A 155 -5.92 12.03 -4.04
N ARG A 156 -5.52 13.14 -4.66
CA ARG A 156 -6.39 14.32 -4.78
C ARG A 156 -7.66 13.99 -5.54
N GLN A 157 -8.74 14.60 -5.13
CA GLN A 157 -9.98 14.59 -5.89
C GLN A 157 -9.91 15.66 -6.97
N ALA A 158 -10.47 15.38 -8.15
CA ALA A 158 -10.63 16.43 -9.15
C ALA A 158 -11.42 17.60 -8.52
N PRO A 159 -11.04 18.85 -8.81
CA PRO A 159 -11.85 19.98 -8.39
C PRO A 159 -13.29 19.81 -8.91
N ARG A 160 -14.25 20.08 -8.03
CA ARG A 160 -15.68 20.03 -8.38
C ARG A 160 -16.04 21.17 -9.33
#